data_89611baaccf12263ef9b04d3c7ff2aee
#
_entry.id   89611baaccf12263ef9b04d3c7ff2aee
#
_cell.length_a   1.000
_cell.length_b   1.000
_cell.length_c   1.000
_cell.angle_alpha   90.00
_cell.angle_beta   90.00
_cell.angle_gamma   90.00
#
_symmetry.space_group_name_H-M   'P 1'
#
loop_
_entity.id
_entity.type
_entity.pdbx_description
1 polymer ?
#
loop_
_entity_poly.entity_id
_entity_poly.type
_entity_poly.pdbx_seq_one_letter_code
_entity_poly.pdbx_strand_id
1 'polypeptide(L)'
;MTGKSPPGTQRHSTVVQLAILLLLGCSASGCSVLTPYKSALTEYEDAKSSLEGPANVYRPEGVSAESDYFAEGFLDRVGIRSKQRRDVDVAREHYKKADGLFAQAKELQNTERRNSFRKAAEEFQLAAENWQSSGLEQDALLMAAESLFFAEDYYQAEGLYAELVKEYPKNPYLDHVDSRRFTIADYWLNYDNVKPASFMAVNFSDYKRPWNDTRGHAKRILETVRIENPTGKVGDDATMRLAMESFENQDYEAAADTFADLRMTYPDSRHLFNAQLLELKSLIASYQGSDYSSVPITDALKRVDQIRKQFPQEAKQHQNEIQQAYAEARYSMAERIWQQSKYRRDRSEYGAARFHYERIINEYGDTPFANQAREQLARIKDKPAVPPQRFKTLVWLMGGSTDDRPYKNDK
;
A
#
# COMPACT_ATOMS: atom_id res chain seq x y z
N MET A 1 14.80 43.50 -44.31
CA MET A 1 15.84 42.60 -43.78
C MET A 1 15.23 41.71 -42.74
N THR A 2 14.94 40.48 -43.14
CA THR A 2 14.17 39.50 -42.39
C THR A 2 15.12 38.50 -41.68
N GLY A 3 15.18 38.58 -40.35
CA GLY A 3 15.92 37.66 -39.53
C GLY A 3 15.10 36.35 -39.27
N LYS A 4 15.56 35.23 -39.81
CA LYS A 4 15.06 33.90 -39.49
C LYS A 4 15.68 33.41 -38.16
N SER A 5 14.87 33.14 -37.16
CA SER A 5 15.24 32.36 -35.97
C SER A 5 15.30 30.85 -36.31
N PRO A 6 16.19 30.07 -35.67
CA PRO A 6 16.33 28.64 -35.93
C PRO A 6 15.22 27.83 -35.26
N PRO A 7 14.87 26.64 -35.75
CA PRO A 7 13.82 25.82 -35.19
C PRO A 7 14.29 25.14 -33.89
N GLY A 8 13.60 25.47 -32.80
CA GLY A 8 13.78 24.85 -31.48
C GLY A 8 13.20 23.44 -31.46
N THR A 9 13.93 22.63 -30.81
CA THR A 9 13.74 21.27 -30.29
C THR A 9 12.30 20.89 -29.91
N GLN A 10 11.60 20.24 -30.83
CA GLN A 10 10.34 19.49 -30.58
C GLN A 10 10.59 17.99 -30.80
N ARG A 11 11.35 17.33 -29.96
CA ARG A 11 11.53 15.85 -30.03
C ARG A 11 11.38 15.09 -28.72
N HIS A 12 11.14 15.74 -27.60
CA HIS A 12 10.94 15.05 -26.31
C HIS A 12 9.48 14.83 -25.92
N SER A 13 8.54 15.51 -26.60
CA SER A 13 7.09 15.41 -26.30
C SER A 13 6.43 14.16 -26.85
N THR A 14 6.95 13.59 -27.93
CA THR A 14 6.28 12.49 -28.64
C THR A 14 6.51 11.12 -27.99
N VAL A 15 7.62 10.90 -27.31
CA VAL A 15 7.91 9.62 -26.65
C VAL A 15 7.14 9.51 -25.33
N VAL A 16 7.03 10.62 -24.59
CA VAL A 16 6.24 10.67 -23.36
C VAL A 16 4.74 10.56 -23.65
N GLN A 17 4.28 11.17 -24.76
CA GLN A 17 2.87 11.04 -25.19
C GLN A 17 2.53 9.65 -25.74
N LEU A 18 3.47 8.93 -26.33
CA LEU A 18 3.25 7.53 -26.73
C LEU A 18 3.23 6.58 -25.51
N ALA A 19 4.01 6.84 -24.47
CA ALA A 19 3.95 6.07 -23.22
C ALA A 19 2.63 6.31 -22.48
N ILE A 20 2.13 7.55 -22.46
CA ILE A 20 0.84 7.90 -21.83
C ILE A 20 -0.33 7.37 -22.67
N LEU A 21 -0.23 7.33 -24.00
CA LEU A 21 -1.26 6.75 -24.88
C LEU A 21 -1.28 5.22 -24.81
N LEU A 22 -0.16 4.55 -24.53
CA LEU A 22 -0.15 3.10 -24.26
C LEU A 22 -0.75 2.75 -22.89
N LEU A 23 -0.64 3.64 -21.91
CA LEU A 23 -1.32 3.48 -20.61
C LEU A 23 -2.82 3.79 -20.68
N LEU A 24 -3.25 4.71 -21.54
CA LEU A 24 -4.66 5.04 -21.78
C LEU A 24 -5.33 4.12 -22.81
N GLY A 25 -4.57 3.45 -23.67
CA GLY A 25 -5.07 2.49 -24.66
C GLY A 25 -5.52 1.15 -24.06
N CYS A 26 -5.13 0.83 -22.83
CA CYS A 26 -5.61 -0.36 -22.11
C CYS A 26 -7.01 -0.20 -21.51
N SER A 27 -7.58 1.01 -21.49
CA SER A 27 -8.92 1.25 -20.95
C SER A 27 -10.08 0.96 -21.90
N ALA A 28 -9.81 0.67 -23.19
CA ALA A 28 -10.85 0.41 -24.19
C ALA A 28 -10.84 -1.00 -24.80
N SER A 29 -9.83 -1.83 -24.51
CA SER A 29 -9.79 -3.22 -24.92
C SER A 29 -9.72 -4.05 -23.66
N GLY A 30 -10.81 -4.72 -23.30
CA GLY A 30 -10.96 -5.51 -22.08
C GLY A 30 -9.73 -6.34 -21.73
N CYS A 31 -8.81 -5.76 -20.98
CA CYS A 31 -7.85 -6.51 -20.20
C CYS A 31 -8.58 -7.13 -19.02
N SER A 32 -9.29 -8.23 -19.28
CA SER A 32 -9.86 -9.15 -18.29
C SER A 32 -8.80 -9.89 -17.46
N VAL A 33 -7.58 -9.35 -17.34
CA VAL A 33 -6.42 -10.04 -16.78
C VAL A 33 -6.07 -9.55 -15.37
N LEU A 34 -6.73 -8.48 -14.90
CA LEU A 34 -6.68 -8.08 -13.49
C LEU A 34 -7.89 -8.60 -12.70
N THR A 35 -8.53 -9.64 -13.20
CA THR A 35 -9.53 -10.35 -12.41
C THR A 35 -8.81 -11.33 -11.47
N PRO A 36 -9.04 -11.19 -10.22
CA PRO A 36 -10.34 -10.86 -9.62
C PRO A 36 -10.50 -9.42 -9.16
N TYR A 37 -9.84 -8.43 -9.78
CA TYR A 37 -9.99 -7.07 -9.30
C TYR A 37 -11.31 -6.49 -9.84
N LYS A 38 -12.27 -6.33 -8.94
CA LYS A 38 -13.57 -5.72 -9.20
C LYS A 38 -13.39 -4.24 -9.52
N SER A 39 -14.28 -3.65 -10.31
CA SER A 39 -14.28 -2.20 -10.52
C SER A 39 -14.56 -1.48 -9.19
N ALA A 40 -14.07 -0.26 -9.01
CA ALA A 40 -14.33 0.52 -7.80
C ALA A 40 -15.83 0.61 -7.45
N LEU A 41 -16.69 0.66 -8.47
CA LEU A 41 -18.15 0.63 -8.27
C LEU A 41 -18.63 -0.72 -7.71
N THR A 42 -18.13 -1.84 -8.26
CA THR A 42 -18.50 -3.18 -7.78
C THR A 42 -18.01 -3.41 -6.37
N GLU A 43 -16.78 -2.98 -6.05
CA GLU A 43 -16.23 -3.06 -4.71
C GLU A 43 -17.03 -2.21 -3.72
N TYR A 44 -17.41 -0.99 -4.13
CA TYR A 44 -18.30 -0.14 -3.32
C TYR A 44 -19.65 -0.80 -3.06
N GLU A 45 -20.29 -1.40 -4.07
CA GLU A 45 -21.57 -2.09 -3.92
C GLU A 45 -21.44 -3.33 -3.02
N ASP A 46 -20.36 -4.09 -3.15
CA ASP A 46 -20.10 -5.24 -2.29
C ASP A 46 -19.79 -4.82 -0.84
N ALA A 47 -18.96 -3.82 -0.63
CA ALA A 47 -18.69 -3.26 0.69
C ALA A 47 -19.98 -2.74 1.32
N LYS A 48 -20.81 -2.00 0.56
CA LYS A 48 -22.10 -1.53 0.99
C LYS A 48 -23.04 -2.68 1.34
N SER A 49 -23.11 -3.73 0.53
CA SER A 49 -23.96 -4.89 0.79
C SER A 49 -23.50 -5.66 2.04
N SER A 50 -22.20 -5.72 2.31
CA SER A 50 -21.65 -6.35 3.53
C SER A 50 -22.00 -5.56 4.79
N LEU A 51 -22.15 -4.24 4.69
CA LEU A 51 -22.58 -3.37 5.79
C LEU A 51 -24.11 -3.41 6.01
N GLU A 52 -24.89 -3.52 4.92
CA GLU A 52 -26.36 -3.48 4.94
C GLU A 52 -27.01 -4.87 5.05
N GLY A 53 -26.24 -5.94 4.94
CA GLY A 53 -26.71 -7.32 4.98
C GLY A 53 -27.40 -7.72 6.28
N PRO A 54 -28.11 -8.87 6.30
CA PRO A 54 -28.72 -9.39 7.52
C PRO A 54 -27.63 -9.53 8.58
N ALA A 55 -27.82 -8.87 9.69
CA ALA A 55 -26.88 -8.78 10.77
C ALA A 55 -26.54 -10.16 11.35
N ASN A 56 -25.49 -10.80 10.85
CA ASN A 56 -24.78 -11.78 11.64
C ASN A 56 -24.07 -11.02 12.76
N VAL A 57 -24.87 -10.72 13.76
CA VAL A 57 -24.38 -10.02 14.95
C VAL A 57 -23.48 -11.01 15.67
N TYR A 58 -22.18 -10.71 15.67
CA TYR A 58 -21.29 -11.36 16.59
C TYR A 58 -21.75 -11.03 18.00
N ARG A 59 -22.04 -12.03 18.79
CA ARG A 59 -22.29 -11.91 20.21
C ARG A 59 -21.25 -12.77 20.92
N PRO A 60 -20.49 -12.19 21.86
CA PRO A 60 -19.53 -12.97 22.63
C PRO A 60 -20.25 -14.11 23.33
N GLU A 61 -19.86 -15.37 23.05
CA GLU A 61 -20.36 -16.54 23.76
C GLU A 61 -19.62 -16.68 25.08
N GLY A 62 -20.34 -16.66 26.17
CA GLY A 62 -19.87 -17.15 27.47
C GLY A 62 -19.08 -16.19 28.34
N VAL A 63 -19.01 -14.90 28.00
CA VAL A 63 -18.49 -13.89 28.95
C VAL A 63 -19.63 -13.52 29.88
N SER A 64 -19.70 -14.17 31.02
CA SER A 64 -20.57 -13.75 32.08
C SER A 64 -20.03 -12.43 32.68
N ALA A 65 -20.91 -11.51 33.01
CA ALA A 65 -20.59 -10.29 33.76
C ALA A 65 -19.90 -10.56 35.15
N GLU A 66 -19.58 -11.80 35.40
CA GLU A 66 -19.00 -12.34 36.63
C GLU A 66 -17.52 -12.74 36.51
N SER A 67 -16.85 -12.54 35.37
CA SER A 67 -15.39 -12.77 35.29
C SER A 67 -14.66 -11.71 36.10
N ASP A 68 -14.56 -11.94 37.38
CA ASP A 68 -13.69 -11.18 38.27
C ASP A 68 -12.24 -11.42 37.84
N TYR A 69 -11.62 -10.42 37.23
CA TYR A 69 -10.19 -10.42 37.01
C TYR A 69 -9.47 -10.40 38.36
N PHE A 70 -8.78 -11.48 38.69
CA PHE A 70 -8.00 -11.66 39.93
C PHE A 70 -7.00 -10.52 40.19
N ALA A 71 -6.64 -9.75 39.17
CA ALA A 71 -5.75 -8.60 39.27
C ALA A 71 -6.38 -7.34 39.86
N GLU A 72 -7.71 -7.15 39.76
CA GLU A 72 -8.38 -5.92 40.18
C GLU A 72 -8.30 -5.70 41.70
N GLY A 73 -8.48 -6.74 42.49
CA GLY A 73 -8.42 -6.65 43.96
C GLY A 73 -7.06 -6.31 44.51
N PHE A 74 -5.98 -6.52 43.79
CA PHE A 74 -4.62 -6.21 44.23
C PHE A 74 -4.22 -4.75 44.00
N LEU A 75 -4.55 -4.19 42.80
CA LEU A 75 -4.19 -2.82 42.42
C LEU A 75 -5.01 -1.78 43.22
N ASP A 76 -6.27 -2.07 43.54
CA ASP A 76 -7.12 -1.23 44.39
C ASP A 76 -6.58 -1.18 45.82
N ARG A 77 -6.04 -2.28 46.36
CA ARG A 77 -5.43 -2.33 47.71
C ARG A 77 -4.14 -1.52 47.85
N VAL A 78 -3.43 -1.31 46.73
CA VAL A 78 -2.15 -0.59 46.72
C VAL A 78 -2.33 0.91 46.40
N GLY A 79 -3.55 1.38 46.13
CA GLY A 79 -3.87 2.80 45.94
C GLY A 79 -3.24 3.43 44.68
N ILE A 80 -2.84 2.65 43.69
CA ILE A 80 -2.12 3.09 42.46
C ILE A 80 -3.08 3.54 41.36
N ARG A 81 -4.37 3.22 41.48
CA ARG A 81 -5.39 3.65 40.48
C ARG A 81 -6.11 4.94 40.93
N SER A 82 -6.25 5.88 39.97
CA SER A 82 -7.21 6.97 40.06
C SER A 82 -8.62 6.39 40.28
N LYS A 83 -9.49 7.09 41.04
CA LYS A 83 -10.87 6.67 41.32
C LYS A 83 -11.60 6.29 40.02
N GLN A 84 -11.49 5.04 39.62
CA GLN A 84 -12.32 4.46 38.57
C GLN A 84 -13.75 4.30 39.12
N ARG A 85 -14.72 4.72 38.35
CA ARG A 85 -16.11 4.56 38.70
C ARG A 85 -16.46 3.08 38.71
N ARG A 86 -16.91 2.55 39.82
CA ARG A 86 -17.30 1.15 39.99
C ARG A 86 -18.66 1.06 40.62
N ASP A 87 -19.69 1.09 39.77
CA ASP A 87 -21.05 0.82 40.17
C ASP A 87 -21.58 -0.37 39.35
N VAL A 88 -21.31 -1.56 39.89
CA VAL A 88 -21.53 -2.84 39.21
C VAL A 88 -23.04 -3.06 38.92
N ASP A 89 -23.88 -2.66 39.84
CA ASP A 89 -25.33 -2.88 39.68
C ASP A 89 -25.90 -1.94 38.61
N VAL A 90 -25.48 -0.68 38.60
CA VAL A 90 -25.85 0.30 37.58
C VAL A 90 -25.30 -0.13 36.21
N ALA A 91 -24.04 -0.61 36.14
CA ALA A 91 -23.49 -1.10 34.90
C ALA A 91 -24.26 -2.29 34.31
N ARG A 92 -24.65 -3.25 35.14
CA ARG A 92 -25.46 -4.42 34.75
C ARG A 92 -26.88 -4.01 34.29
N GLU A 93 -27.49 -3.02 34.96
CA GLU A 93 -28.79 -2.50 34.58
C GLU A 93 -28.74 -1.86 33.17
N HIS A 94 -27.76 -0.98 32.92
CA HIS A 94 -27.54 -0.39 31.60
C HIS A 94 -27.27 -1.44 30.54
N TYR A 95 -26.40 -2.42 30.81
CA TYR A 95 -26.11 -3.50 29.87
C TYR A 95 -27.37 -4.28 29.51
N LYS A 96 -28.18 -4.68 30.49
CA LYS A 96 -29.42 -5.42 30.25
C LYS A 96 -30.46 -4.59 29.44
N LYS A 97 -30.54 -3.30 29.73
CA LYS A 97 -31.40 -2.38 28.97
C LYS A 97 -30.93 -2.24 27.53
N ALA A 98 -29.64 -2.07 27.34
CA ALA A 98 -29.01 -2.02 26.03
C ALA A 98 -29.24 -3.29 25.20
N ASP A 99 -29.10 -4.46 25.81
CA ASP A 99 -29.36 -5.74 25.20
C ASP A 99 -30.81 -5.90 24.73
N GLY A 100 -31.76 -5.42 25.53
CA GLY A 100 -33.16 -5.36 25.14
C GLY A 100 -33.42 -4.45 23.94
N LEU A 101 -32.83 -3.25 23.92
CA LEU A 101 -32.93 -2.31 22.80
C LEU A 101 -32.27 -2.88 21.52
N PHE A 102 -31.13 -3.51 21.67
CA PHE A 102 -30.41 -4.17 20.56
C PHE A 102 -31.24 -5.32 19.97
N ALA A 103 -31.85 -6.16 20.80
CA ALA A 103 -32.76 -7.21 20.36
C ALA A 103 -33.99 -6.64 19.63
N GLN A 104 -34.59 -5.60 20.18
CA GLN A 104 -35.73 -4.91 19.56
C GLN A 104 -35.35 -4.31 18.20
N ALA A 105 -34.16 -3.71 18.09
CA ALA A 105 -33.67 -3.09 16.86
C ALA A 105 -33.58 -4.07 15.68
N LYS A 106 -33.32 -5.36 15.93
CA LYS A 106 -33.25 -6.39 14.88
C LYS A 106 -34.59 -6.63 14.19
N GLU A 107 -35.69 -6.43 14.90
CA GLU A 107 -37.06 -6.62 14.39
C GLU A 107 -37.60 -5.38 13.67
N LEU A 108 -36.95 -4.22 13.86
CA LEU A 108 -37.35 -2.96 13.27
C LEU A 108 -36.71 -2.75 11.89
N GLN A 109 -37.20 -1.76 11.13
CA GLN A 109 -36.72 -1.41 9.80
C GLN A 109 -36.42 0.09 9.69
N ASN A 110 -35.63 0.44 8.69
CA ASN A 110 -35.34 1.81 8.31
C ASN A 110 -34.86 2.71 9.49
N THR A 111 -35.45 3.89 9.63
CA THR A 111 -35.05 4.89 10.62
C THR A 111 -35.29 4.43 12.06
N GLU A 112 -36.36 3.68 12.33
CA GLU A 112 -36.65 3.16 13.66
C GLU A 112 -35.58 2.15 14.10
N ARG A 113 -35.18 1.26 13.23
CA ARG A 113 -34.06 0.34 13.45
C ARG A 113 -32.79 1.10 13.84
N ARG A 114 -32.38 2.10 13.03
CA ARG A 114 -31.17 2.88 13.31
C ARG A 114 -31.25 3.61 14.65
N ASN A 115 -32.37 4.23 14.94
CA ASN A 115 -32.57 4.95 16.21
C ASN A 115 -32.54 4.00 17.42
N SER A 116 -33.10 2.80 17.30
CA SER A 116 -33.05 1.80 18.37
C SER A 116 -31.63 1.29 18.62
N PHE A 117 -30.85 1.06 17.56
CA PHE A 117 -29.43 0.71 17.70
C PHE A 117 -28.61 1.84 18.33
N ARG A 118 -28.83 3.11 17.97
CA ARG A 118 -28.14 4.24 18.63
C ARG A 118 -28.44 4.29 20.12
N LYS A 119 -29.71 4.12 20.51
CA LYS A 119 -30.09 4.05 21.92
C LYS A 119 -29.45 2.86 22.65
N ALA A 120 -29.33 1.71 21.97
CA ALA A 120 -28.62 0.56 22.52
C ALA A 120 -27.15 0.89 22.73
N ALA A 121 -26.50 1.57 21.77
CA ALA A 121 -25.12 2.00 21.90
C ALA A 121 -24.87 2.94 23.07
N GLU A 122 -25.77 3.94 23.28
CA GLU A 122 -25.71 4.86 24.42
C GLU A 122 -25.77 4.11 25.75
N GLU A 123 -26.67 3.15 25.87
CA GLU A 123 -26.81 2.35 27.09
C GLU A 123 -25.62 1.40 27.32
N PHE A 124 -25.07 0.81 26.27
CA PHE A 124 -23.85 0.02 26.38
C PHE A 124 -22.62 0.88 26.80
N GLN A 125 -22.48 2.10 26.28
CA GLN A 125 -21.44 3.02 26.72
C GLN A 125 -21.59 3.39 28.19
N LEU A 126 -22.82 3.65 28.66
CA LEU A 126 -23.10 3.89 30.09
C LEU A 126 -22.76 2.67 30.95
N ALA A 127 -22.97 1.45 30.45
CA ALA A 127 -22.55 0.24 31.13
C ALA A 127 -21.01 0.17 31.25
N ALA A 128 -20.27 0.46 30.17
CA ALA A 128 -18.83 0.49 30.16
C ALA A 128 -18.28 1.54 31.14
N GLU A 129 -18.79 2.76 31.14
CA GLU A 129 -18.38 3.87 32.01
C GLU A 129 -18.58 3.56 33.49
N ASN A 130 -19.63 2.84 33.85
CA ASN A 130 -19.95 2.55 35.24
C ASN A 130 -19.17 1.40 35.86
N TRP A 131 -18.52 0.55 35.02
CA TRP A 131 -17.63 -0.52 35.53
C TRP A 131 -16.39 -0.67 34.68
N GLN A 132 -15.50 0.29 34.81
CA GLN A 132 -14.24 0.38 34.09
C GLN A 132 -13.25 -0.74 34.47
N SER A 133 -12.38 -1.10 33.55
CA SER A 133 -11.35 -2.14 33.67
C SER A 133 -11.92 -3.52 34.00
N SER A 134 -13.10 -3.83 33.47
CA SER A 134 -13.80 -5.10 33.69
C SER A 134 -14.04 -5.87 32.38
N GLY A 135 -14.36 -7.16 32.50
CA GLY A 135 -14.85 -7.93 31.36
C GLY A 135 -16.13 -7.36 30.76
N LEU A 136 -17.02 -6.81 31.62
CA LEU A 136 -18.25 -6.17 31.18
C LEU A 136 -17.98 -4.89 30.36
N GLU A 137 -16.97 -4.09 30.69
CA GLU A 137 -16.58 -2.95 29.89
C GLU A 137 -16.14 -3.38 28.47
N GLN A 138 -15.31 -4.44 28.36
CA GLN A 138 -14.88 -4.96 27.05
C GLN A 138 -16.08 -5.38 26.21
N ASP A 139 -17.02 -6.13 26.80
CA ASP A 139 -18.25 -6.56 26.12
C ASP A 139 -19.13 -5.38 25.76
N ALA A 140 -19.28 -4.43 26.67
CA ALA A 140 -20.10 -3.26 26.47
C ALA A 140 -19.54 -2.34 25.38
N LEU A 141 -18.21 -2.11 25.34
CA LEU A 141 -17.57 -1.35 24.26
C LEU A 141 -17.76 -2.04 22.90
N LEU A 142 -17.57 -3.37 22.84
CA LEU A 142 -17.82 -4.13 21.62
C LEU A 142 -19.28 -3.98 21.18
N MET A 143 -20.23 -4.20 22.08
CA MET A 143 -21.66 -4.16 21.74
C MET A 143 -22.14 -2.74 21.42
N ALA A 144 -21.54 -1.71 22.00
CA ALA A 144 -21.77 -0.32 21.63
C ALA A 144 -21.30 -0.05 20.19
N ALA A 145 -20.08 -0.50 19.85
CA ALA A 145 -19.53 -0.38 18.50
C ALA A 145 -20.35 -1.14 17.46
N GLU A 146 -20.75 -2.39 17.74
CA GLU A 146 -21.66 -3.18 16.90
C GLU A 146 -23.03 -2.50 16.73
N SER A 147 -23.56 -1.90 17.79
CA SER A 147 -24.83 -1.16 17.72
C SER A 147 -24.72 0.04 16.78
N LEU A 148 -23.66 0.83 16.88
CA LEU A 148 -23.41 1.94 15.96
C LEU A 148 -23.15 1.47 14.53
N PHE A 149 -22.43 0.35 14.36
CA PHE A 149 -22.23 -0.24 13.05
C PHE A 149 -23.57 -0.59 12.37
N PHE A 150 -24.50 -1.22 13.10
CA PHE A 150 -25.83 -1.53 12.59
C PHE A 150 -26.78 -0.32 12.50
N ALA A 151 -26.46 0.77 13.20
CA ALA A 151 -27.10 2.07 13.01
C ALA A 151 -26.58 2.81 11.78
N GLU A 152 -25.61 2.25 11.06
CA GLU A 152 -24.88 2.88 9.94
C GLU A 152 -24.07 4.11 10.36
N ASP A 153 -23.67 4.18 11.62
CA ASP A 153 -22.89 5.26 12.22
C ASP A 153 -21.40 4.84 12.28
N TYR A 154 -20.81 4.57 11.09
CA TYR A 154 -19.53 3.89 10.99
C TYR A 154 -18.36 4.68 11.59
N TYR A 155 -18.43 6.00 11.55
CA TYR A 155 -17.36 6.82 12.12
C TYR A 155 -17.30 6.69 13.65
N GLN A 156 -18.45 6.70 14.31
CA GLN A 156 -18.50 6.50 15.76
C GLN A 156 -18.23 5.04 16.13
N ALA A 157 -18.74 4.08 15.33
CA ALA A 157 -18.45 2.66 15.54
C ALA A 157 -16.93 2.38 15.51
N GLU A 158 -16.23 2.95 14.52
CA GLU A 158 -14.78 2.81 14.42
C GLU A 158 -14.06 3.40 15.64
N GLY A 159 -14.51 4.55 16.11
CA GLY A 159 -13.96 5.16 17.31
C GLY A 159 -14.02 4.23 18.54
N LEU A 160 -15.16 3.55 18.75
CA LEU A 160 -15.32 2.59 19.86
C LEU A 160 -14.52 1.29 19.63
N TYR A 161 -14.42 0.79 18.39
CA TYR A 161 -13.55 -0.33 18.09
C TYR A 161 -12.08 0.01 18.37
N ALA A 162 -11.63 1.20 17.98
CA ALA A 162 -10.27 1.66 18.24
C ALA A 162 -10.03 1.84 19.76
N GLU A 163 -11.00 2.36 20.51
CA GLU A 163 -10.93 2.47 21.95
C GLU A 163 -10.81 1.09 22.61
N LEU A 164 -11.63 0.12 22.21
CA LEU A 164 -11.55 -1.25 22.72
C LEU A 164 -10.18 -1.89 22.51
N VAL A 165 -9.61 -1.75 21.32
CA VAL A 165 -8.27 -2.31 21.02
C VAL A 165 -7.19 -1.59 21.81
N LYS A 166 -7.28 -0.27 21.95
CA LYS A 166 -6.32 0.55 22.68
C LYS A 166 -6.31 0.23 24.18
N GLU A 167 -7.49 0.15 24.80
CA GLU A 167 -7.60 -0.13 26.26
C GLU A 167 -7.37 -1.62 26.55
N TYR A 168 -7.71 -2.51 25.61
CA TYR A 168 -7.63 -3.95 25.74
C TYR A 168 -6.92 -4.62 24.54
N PRO A 169 -5.59 -4.45 24.36
CA PRO A 169 -4.87 -4.97 23.19
C PRO A 169 -4.91 -6.49 23.02
N LYS A 170 -5.24 -7.21 24.09
CA LYS A 170 -5.34 -8.69 24.12
C LYS A 170 -6.79 -9.16 24.31
N ASN A 171 -7.77 -8.36 23.88
CA ASN A 171 -9.16 -8.76 24.00
C ASN A 171 -9.47 -9.98 23.09
N PRO A 172 -10.45 -10.83 23.48
CA PRO A 172 -10.78 -12.03 22.71
C PRO A 172 -11.50 -11.72 21.39
N TYR A 173 -11.88 -10.47 21.15
CA TYR A 173 -12.66 -10.05 19.99
C TYR A 173 -11.82 -9.41 18.89
N LEU A 174 -10.49 -9.41 19.03
CA LEU A 174 -9.58 -8.65 18.17
C LEU A 174 -9.78 -8.95 16.68
N ASP A 175 -9.84 -10.22 16.29
CA ASP A 175 -10.07 -10.62 14.89
C ASP A 175 -11.43 -10.13 14.35
N HIS A 176 -12.45 -10.10 15.20
CA HIS A 176 -13.76 -9.61 14.81
C HIS A 176 -13.75 -8.09 14.63
N VAL A 177 -13.16 -7.39 15.58
CA VAL A 177 -13.01 -5.92 15.56
C VAL A 177 -12.20 -5.50 14.33
N ASP A 178 -11.08 -6.17 14.04
CA ASP A 178 -10.26 -5.86 12.87
C ASP A 178 -11.01 -6.11 11.57
N SER A 179 -11.83 -7.17 11.50
CA SER A 179 -12.70 -7.42 10.34
C SER A 179 -13.74 -6.31 10.12
N ARG A 180 -14.32 -5.76 11.21
CA ARG A 180 -15.24 -4.63 11.14
C ARG A 180 -14.54 -3.35 10.71
N ARG A 181 -13.39 -3.05 11.32
CA ARG A 181 -12.56 -1.89 10.99
C ARG A 181 -12.11 -1.94 9.54
N PHE A 182 -11.65 -3.11 9.07
CA PHE A 182 -11.32 -3.33 7.66
C PHE A 182 -12.51 -3.05 6.74
N THR A 183 -13.68 -3.60 7.06
CA THR A 183 -14.91 -3.40 6.25
C THR A 183 -15.31 -1.92 6.16
N ILE A 184 -15.22 -1.18 7.27
CA ILE A 184 -15.47 0.27 7.29
C ILE A 184 -14.45 1.01 6.41
N ALA A 185 -13.17 0.70 6.54
CA ALA A 185 -12.11 1.33 5.76
C ALA A 185 -12.27 1.06 4.26
N ASP A 186 -12.56 -0.19 3.88
CA ASP A 186 -12.80 -0.57 2.49
C ASP A 186 -14.03 0.16 1.91
N TYR A 187 -15.13 0.23 2.67
CA TYR A 187 -16.31 1.02 2.28
C TYR A 187 -15.95 2.50 2.04
N TRP A 188 -15.13 3.12 2.91
CA TRP A 188 -14.73 4.51 2.76
C TRP A 188 -13.84 4.75 1.54
N LEU A 189 -12.89 3.85 1.26
CA LEU A 189 -12.05 3.94 0.06
C LEU A 189 -12.89 3.81 -1.21
N ASN A 190 -13.77 2.81 -1.25
CA ASN A 190 -14.61 2.56 -2.42
C ASN A 190 -15.61 3.71 -2.64
N TYR A 191 -16.15 4.27 -1.58
CA TYR A 191 -17.00 5.46 -1.66
C TYR A 191 -16.24 6.65 -2.25
N ASP A 192 -15.01 6.93 -1.77
CA ASP A 192 -14.20 8.05 -2.23
C ASP A 192 -13.76 7.86 -3.70
N ASN A 193 -13.45 6.63 -4.12
CA ASN A 193 -13.12 6.31 -5.49
C ASN A 193 -14.28 6.56 -6.47
N VAL A 194 -15.53 6.31 -6.05
CA VAL A 194 -16.74 6.55 -6.86
C VAL A 194 -17.20 8.00 -6.82
N LYS A 195 -17.06 8.64 -5.66
CA LYS A 195 -17.49 10.02 -5.39
C LYS A 195 -16.38 10.79 -4.66
N PRO A 196 -15.31 11.14 -5.37
CA PRO A 196 -14.19 11.81 -4.73
C PRO A 196 -14.67 13.13 -4.10
N ALA A 197 -14.38 13.29 -2.82
CA ALA A 197 -14.70 14.50 -2.10
C ALA A 197 -13.79 15.63 -2.59
N SER A 198 -14.35 16.82 -2.78
CA SER A 198 -13.51 18.01 -2.92
C SER A 198 -12.68 18.18 -1.65
N PHE A 199 -11.43 18.58 -1.80
CA PHE A 199 -10.49 18.83 -0.70
C PHE A 199 -11.06 19.75 0.43
N MET A 200 -12.04 20.61 0.09
CA MET A 200 -12.73 21.50 1.04
C MET A 200 -14.11 20.97 1.45
N ALA A 201 -14.52 19.80 0.97
CA ALA A 201 -15.85 19.28 1.29
C ALA A 201 -15.89 18.73 2.72
N VAL A 202 -16.75 19.31 3.51
CA VAL A 202 -17.01 18.87 4.88
C VAL A 202 -18.33 18.11 4.91
N ASN A 203 -18.33 16.95 5.53
CA ASN A 203 -19.50 16.11 5.68
C ASN A 203 -20.25 16.47 6.97
N PHE A 204 -21.39 17.12 6.86
CA PHE A 204 -22.21 17.51 8.01
C PHE A 204 -23.41 16.59 8.27
N SER A 205 -23.75 15.71 7.36
CA SER A 205 -25.04 15.00 7.41
C SER A 205 -24.98 13.49 7.22
N ASP A 206 -23.87 12.95 6.69
CA ASP A 206 -23.74 11.54 6.43
C ASP A 206 -22.94 10.85 7.54
N TYR A 207 -23.61 10.23 8.49
CA TYR A 207 -23.01 9.51 9.62
C TYR A 207 -22.17 8.29 9.21
N LYS A 208 -22.30 7.83 7.96
CA LYS A 208 -21.52 6.72 7.43
C LYS A 208 -20.05 7.08 7.20
N ARG A 209 -19.71 8.36 7.21
CA ARG A 209 -18.37 8.84 6.86
C ARG A 209 -17.84 9.85 7.86
N PRO A 210 -16.52 9.95 8.01
CA PRO A 210 -15.93 10.99 8.83
C PRO A 210 -16.25 12.38 8.28
N TRP A 211 -16.11 13.38 9.12
CA TRP A 211 -16.38 14.77 8.76
C TRP A 211 -15.54 15.24 7.56
N ASN A 212 -14.29 14.86 7.51
CA ASN A 212 -13.36 15.21 6.42
C ASN A 212 -12.40 14.04 6.17
N ASP A 213 -11.59 14.12 5.11
CA ASP A 213 -10.50 13.20 4.81
C ASP A 213 -10.89 11.71 4.95
N THR A 214 -11.99 11.33 4.31
CA THR A 214 -12.50 9.95 4.35
C THR A 214 -11.43 8.94 3.96
N ARG A 215 -10.64 9.25 2.91
CA ARG A 215 -9.54 8.42 2.41
C ARG A 215 -8.41 8.28 3.43
N GLY A 216 -7.99 9.38 4.04
CA GLY A 216 -6.94 9.35 5.05
C GLY A 216 -7.35 8.62 6.32
N HIS A 217 -8.62 8.72 6.74
CA HIS A 217 -9.14 7.91 7.83
C HIS A 217 -9.08 6.41 7.50
N ALA A 218 -9.53 6.02 6.31
CA ALA A 218 -9.49 4.63 5.87
C ALA A 218 -8.04 4.08 5.84
N LYS A 219 -7.11 4.83 5.27
CA LYS A 219 -5.68 4.44 5.26
C LYS A 219 -5.13 4.22 6.67
N ARG A 220 -5.42 5.13 7.61
CA ARG A 220 -4.97 4.99 9.01
C ARG A 220 -5.52 3.73 9.67
N ILE A 221 -6.79 3.40 9.42
CA ILE A 221 -7.37 2.15 9.94
C ILE A 221 -6.65 0.94 9.38
N LEU A 222 -6.47 0.84 8.06
CA LEU A 222 -5.78 -0.28 7.44
C LEU A 222 -4.34 -0.43 7.95
N GLU A 223 -3.64 0.70 8.11
CA GLU A 223 -2.30 0.73 8.68
C GLU A 223 -2.28 0.24 10.11
N THR A 224 -3.23 0.67 10.93
CA THR A 224 -3.36 0.25 12.33
C THR A 224 -3.65 -1.26 12.42
N VAL A 225 -4.60 -1.77 11.65
CA VAL A 225 -4.96 -3.20 11.62
C VAL A 225 -3.74 -4.06 11.24
N ARG A 226 -2.99 -3.67 10.21
CA ARG A 226 -1.82 -4.43 9.77
C ARG A 226 -0.66 -4.41 10.77
N ILE A 227 -0.50 -3.33 11.54
CA ILE A 227 0.59 -3.18 12.52
C ILE A 227 0.23 -3.81 13.87
N GLU A 228 -0.97 -3.56 14.39
CA GLU A 228 -1.38 -4.00 15.72
C GLU A 228 -1.67 -5.50 15.78
N ASN A 229 -2.18 -6.08 14.67
CA ASN A 229 -2.49 -7.51 14.59
C ASN A 229 -2.00 -8.14 13.28
N PRO A 230 -0.67 -8.20 13.06
CA PRO A 230 -0.12 -8.71 11.81
C PRO A 230 -0.42 -10.20 11.56
N THR A 231 -0.76 -10.96 12.59
CA THR A 231 -1.14 -12.38 12.47
C THR A 231 -2.65 -12.59 12.47
N GLY A 232 -3.43 -11.52 12.54
CA GLY A 232 -4.89 -11.56 12.50
C GLY A 232 -5.43 -11.97 11.13
N LYS A 233 -6.72 -12.31 11.11
CA LYS A 233 -7.38 -12.86 9.92
C LYS A 233 -7.43 -11.93 8.71
N VAL A 234 -7.33 -10.63 8.92
CA VAL A 234 -7.45 -9.60 7.87
C VAL A 234 -6.18 -8.77 7.68
N GLY A 235 -5.06 -9.18 8.29
CA GLY A 235 -3.80 -8.45 8.19
C GLY A 235 -3.25 -8.41 6.77
N ASP A 236 -3.32 -9.52 6.04
CA ASP A 236 -2.92 -9.60 4.63
C ASP A 236 -3.91 -8.86 3.71
N ASP A 237 -5.22 -8.94 3.97
CA ASP A 237 -6.24 -8.19 3.25
C ASP A 237 -6.04 -6.67 3.42
N ALA A 238 -5.78 -6.21 4.64
CA ALA A 238 -5.52 -4.81 4.94
C ALA A 238 -4.24 -4.30 4.26
N THR A 239 -3.18 -5.10 4.28
CA THR A 239 -1.91 -4.77 3.61
C THR A 239 -2.10 -4.72 2.10
N MET A 240 -2.81 -5.68 1.52
CA MET A 240 -3.13 -5.70 0.09
C MET A 240 -3.95 -4.48 -0.31
N ARG A 241 -4.98 -4.14 0.45
CA ARG A 241 -5.85 -3.00 0.18
C ARG A 241 -5.10 -1.66 0.25
N LEU A 242 -4.22 -1.52 1.25
CA LEU A 242 -3.38 -0.33 1.38
C LEU A 242 -2.40 -0.17 0.22
N ALA A 243 -1.74 -1.27 -0.18
CA ALA A 243 -0.82 -1.29 -1.32
C ALA A 243 -1.51 -0.89 -2.61
N MET A 244 -2.72 -1.40 -2.83
CA MET A 244 -3.51 -1.06 -4.00
C MET A 244 -3.98 0.38 -4.00
N GLU A 245 -4.38 0.90 -2.88
CA GLU A 245 -4.73 2.30 -2.72
C GLU A 245 -3.56 3.22 -3.13
N SER A 246 -2.32 2.86 -2.74
CA SER A 246 -1.13 3.58 -3.18
C SER A 246 -0.90 3.44 -4.68
N PHE A 247 -1.10 2.25 -5.24
CA PHE A 247 -0.97 1.99 -6.68
C PHE A 247 -1.98 2.80 -7.51
N GLU A 248 -3.25 2.83 -7.12
CA GLU A 248 -4.33 3.57 -7.78
C GLU A 248 -4.09 5.08 -7.76
N ASN A 249 -3.49 5.59 -6.68
CA ASN A 249 -3.08 6.99 -6.58
C ASN A 249 -1.74 7.31 -7.26
N GLN A 250 -1.16 6.35 -7.98
CA GLN A 250 0.12 6.51 -8.69
C GLN A 250 1.32 6.77 -7.75
N ASP A 251 1.17 6.49 -6.47
CA ASP A 251 2.28 6.46 -5.53
C ASP A 251 2.98 5.10 -5.61
N TYR A 252 3.67 4.91 -6.73
CA TYR A 252 4.23 3.60 -7.10
C TYR A 252 5.37 3.16 -6.19
N GLU A 253 6.10 4.09 -5.59
CA GLU A 253 7.16 3.76 -4.63
C GLU A 253 6.55 3.17 -3.36
N ALA A 254 5.60 3.88 -2.74
CA ALA A 254 4.89 3.38 -1.57
C ALA A 254 4.11 2.08 -1.86
N ALA A 255 3.53 1.94 -3.07
CA ALA A 255 2.86 0.72 -3.49
C ALA A 255 3.83 -0.46 -3.55
N ALA A 256 5.00 -0.29 -4.19
CA ALA A 256 6.02 -1.34 -4.29
C ALA A 256 6.50 -1.79 -2.91
N ASP A 257 6.75 -0.86 -1.99
CA ASP A 257 7.17 -1.16 -0.62
C ASP A 257 6.08 -1.93 0.14
N THR A 258 4.82 -1.50 0.05
CA THR A 258 3.72 -2.17 0.77
C THR A 258 3.41 -3.56 0.19
N PHE A 259 3.51 -3.77 -1.14
CA PHE A 259 3.42 -5.10 -1.72
C PHE A 259 4.58 -6.00 -1.30
N ALA A 260 5.80 -5.44 -1.17
CA ALA A 260 6.94 -6.17 -0.65
C ALA A 260 6.75 -6.58 0.81
N ASP A 261 6.17 -5.68 1.64
CA ASP A 261 5.79 -5.99 3.03
C ASP A 261 4.80 -7.15 3.10
N LEU A 262 3.76 -7.15 2.25
CA LEU A 262 2.80 -8.25 2.18
C LEU A 262 3.52 -9.59 1.90
N ARG A 263 4.39 -9.60 0.91
CA ARG A 263 5.15 -10.79 0.53
C ARG A 263 6.07 -11.30 1.65
N MET A 264 6.67 -10.40 2.42
CA MET A 264 7.59 -10.76 3.50
C MET A 264 6.85 -11.21 4.77
N THR A 265 5.74 -10.56 5.07
CA THR A 265 4.99 -10.80 6.31
C THR A 265 3.99 -11.95 6.17
N TYR A 266 3.40 -12.12 4.98
CA TYR A 266 2.34 -13.10 4.73
C TYR A 266 2.69 -14.05 3.58
N PRO A 267 3.69 -14.94 3.75
CA PRO A 267 4.16 -15.83 2.67
C PRO A 267 3.10 -16.85 2.19
N ASP A 268 2.08 -17.12 3.01
CA ASP A 268 0.98 -18.04 2.70
C ASP A 268 -0.31 -17.32 2.28
N SER A 269 -0.27 -15.99 2.07
CA SER A 269 -1.44 -15.22 1.69
C SER A 269 -1.97 -15.62 0.30
N ARG A 270 -3.30 -15.67 0.19
CA ARG A 270 -4.00 -15.82 -1.10
C ARG A 270 -3.70 -14.70 -2.09
N HIS A 271 -3.24 -13.54 -1.61
CA HIS A 271 -2.91 -12.37 -2.42
C HIS A 271 -1.48 -12.40 -2.98
N LEU A 272 -0.65 -13.36 -2.56
CA LEU A 272 0.79 -13.32 -2.79
C LEU A 272 1.19 -13.20 -4.27
N PHE A 273 0.52 -13.94 -5.17
CA PHE A 273 0.77 -13.82 -6.61
C PHE A 273 0.42 -12.41 -7.15
N ASN A 274 -0.78 -11.93 -6.83
CA ASN A 274 -1.24 -10.62 -7.28
C ASN A 274 -0.39 -9.50 -6.70
N ALA A 275 0.00 -9.60 -5.44
CA ALA A 275 0.89 -8.65 -4.79
C ALA A 275 2.25 -8.58 -5.50
N GLN A 276 2.87 -9.73 -5.84
CA GLN A 276 4.14 -9.74 -6.57
C GLN A 276 4.00 -9.20 -8.01
N LEU A 277 2.89 -9.46 -8.68
CA LEU A 277 2.64 -8.93 -10.02
C LEU A 277 2.44 -7.40 -9.99
N LEU A 278 1.73 -6.88 -8.99
CA LEU A 278 1.54 -5.44 -8.80
C LEU A 278 2.80 -4.76 -8.27
N GLU A 279 3.58 -5.43 -7.40
CA GLU A 279 4.91 -4.97 -6.99
C GLU A 279 5.83 -4.78 -8.20
N LEU A 280 5.86 -5.76 -9.13
CA LEU A 280 6.61 -5.66 -10.38
C LEU A 280 6.19 -4.43 -11.21
N LYS A 281 4.89 -4.21 -11.37
CA LYS A 281 4.35 -3.04 -12.09
C LYS A 281 4.71 -1.73 -11.40
N SER A 282 4.59 -1.69 -10.07
CA SER A 282 4.95 -0.52 -9.27
C SER A 282 6.44 -0.18 -9.37
N LEU A 283 7.31 -1.18 -9.30
CA LEU A 283 8.77 -0.99 -9.44
C LEU A 283 9.14 -0.41 -10.81
N ILE A 284 8.49 -0.84 -11.89
CA ILE A 284 8.74 -0.29 -13.22
C ILE A 284 8.21 1.14 -13.30
N ALA A 285 7.01 1.40 -12.81
CA ALA A 285 6.36 2.69 -12.86
C ALA A 285 7.05 3.75 -11.96
N SER A 286 7.68 3.33 -10.87
CA SER A 286 8.46 4.20 -9.98
C SER A 286 9.82 4.62 -10.56
N TYR A 287 10.28 3.98 -11.65
CA TYR A 287 11.56 4.31 -12.25
C TYR A 287 11.55 5.67 -12.96
N GLN A 288 12.37 6.57 -12.51
CA GLN A 288 12.41 7.97 -12.97
C GLN A 288 13.35 8.20 -14.18
N GLY A 289 14.05 7.17 -14.65
CA GLY A 289 14.92 7.27 -15.83
C GLY A 289 16.42 7.03 -15.56
N SER A 290 17.23 7.16 -16.62
CA SER A 290 18.65 6.77 -16.63
C SER A 290 19.54 7.52 -15.63
N ASP A 291 19.14 8.73 -15.24
CA ASP A 291 19.94 9.60 -14.35
C ASP A 291 19.69 9.31 -12.87
N TYR A 292 18.64 8.55 -12.55
CA TYR A 292 18.22 8.21 -11.20
C TYR A 292 18.68 6.81 -10.77
N SER A 293 18.25 6.34 -9.63
CA SER A 293 18.57 5.02 -9.09
C SER A 293 18.10 3.90 -10.01
N SER A 294 18.93 2.86 -10.20
CA SER A 294 18.54 1.65 -10.93
C SER A 294 17.92 0.58 -10.04
N VAL A 295 17.79 0.83 -8.74
CA VAL A 295 17.28 -0.15 -7.77
C VAL A 295 15.89 -0.66 -8.18
N PRO A 296 14.90 0.20 -8.49
CA PRO A 296 13.57 -0.29 -8.87
C PRO A 296 13.60 -1.25 -10.05
N ILE A 297 14.35 -0.92 -11.12
CA ILE A 297 14.43 -1.79 -12.30
C ILE A 297 15.20 -3.08 -12.02
N THR A 298 16.26 -3.03 -11.20
CA THR A 298 17.00 -4.23 -10.80
C THR A 298 16.10 -5.18 -9.99
N ASP A 299 15.30 -4.63 -9.10
CA ASP A 299 14.37 -5.41 -8.27
C ASP A 299 13.19 -5.92 -9.10
N ALA A 300 12.70 -5.16 -10.09
CA ALA A 300 11.71 -5.63 -11.06
C ALA A 300 12.20 -6.88 -11.81
N LEU A 301 13.44 -6.88 -12.31
CA LEU A 301 14.03 -8.05 -12.99
C LEU A 301 14.10 -9.27 -12.05
N LYS A 302 14.52 -9.09 -10.80
CA LYS A 302 14.52 -10.17 -9.79
C LYS A 302 13.11 -10.68 -9.52
N ARG A 303 12.13 -9.76 -9.48
CA ARG A 303 10.73 -10.12 -9.22
C ARG A 303 10.16 -10.99 -10.33
N VAL A 304 10.45 -10.70 -11.59
CA VAL A 304 10.06 -11.56 -12.72
C VAL A 304 10.54 -12.99 -12.52
N ASP A 305 11.82 -13.18 -12.15
CA ASP A 305 12.40 -14.50 -11.94
C ASP A 305 11.76 -15.23 -10.74
N GLN A 306 11.43 -14.50 -9.68
CA GLN A 306 10.76 -15.04 -8.50
C GLN A 306 9.33 -15.47 -8.81
N ILE A 307 8.54 -14.64 -9.50
CA ILE A 307 7.17 -14.96 -9.93
C ILE A 307 7.17 -16.25 -10.76
N ARG A 308 8.05 -16.36 -11.75
CA ARG A 308 8.13 -17.54 -12.62
C ARG A 308 8.49 -18.82 -11.87
N LYS A 309 9.33 -18.73 -10.84
CA LYS A 309 9.75 -19.87 -10.01
C LYS A 309 8.69 -20.28 -8.99
N GLN A 310 8.06 -19.31 -8.36
CA GLN A 310 7.15 -19.54 -7.25
C GLN A 310 5.73 -19.87 -7.74
N PHE A 311 5.30 -19.26 -8.84
CA PHE A 311 3.94 -19.37 -9.39
C PHE A 311 3.94 -19.77 -10.88
N PRO A 312 4.44 -20.96 -11.26
CA PRO A 312 4.60 -21.34 -12.66
C PRO A 312 3.30 -21.43 -13.45
N GLN A 313 2.18 -21.75 -12.80
CA GLN A 313 0.87 -21.88 -13.45
C GLN A 313 0.26 -20.49 -13.70
N GLU A 314 0.22 -19.66 -12.68
CA GLU A 314 -0.27 -18.28 -12.73
C GLU A 314 0.62 -17.44 -13.66
N ALA A 315 1.93 -17.61 -13.59
CA ALA A 315 2.87 -16.93 -14.49
C ALA A 315 2.64 -17.30 -15.97
N LYS A 316 2.17 -18.51 -16.26
CA LYS A 316 1.79 -18.92 -17.62
C LYS A 316 0.50 -18.24 -18.06
N GLN A 317 -0.49 -18.08 -17.17
CA GLN A 317 -1.73 -17.36 -17.47
C GLN A 317 -1.46 -15.87 -17.74
N HIS A 318 -0.54 -15.26 -16.99
CA HIS A 318 -0.13 -13.86 -17.10
C HIS A 318 1.15 -13.64 -17.92
N GLN A 319 1.48 -14.60 -18.82
CA GLN A 319 2.75 -14.60 -19.54
C GLN A 319 2.99 -13.31 -20.32
N ASN A 320 1.98 -12.77 -20.99
CA ASN A 320 2.13 -11.55 -21.79
C ASN A 320 2.49 -10.34 -20.95
N GLU A 321 1.85 -10.17 -19.80
CA GLU A 321 2.12 -9.05 -18.89
C GLU A 321 3.51 -9.14 -18.28
N ILE A 322 3.88 -10.33 -17.79
CA ILE A 322 5.19 -10.57 -17.20
C ILE A 322 6.29 -10.40 -18.24
N GLN A 323 6.06 -10.84 -19.49
CA GLN A 323 7.02 -10.67 -20.57
C GLN A 323 7.17 -9.21 -21.00
N GLN A 324 6.06 -8.46 -21.05
CA GLN A 324 6.09 -7.02 -21.30
C GLN A 324 6.86 -6.26 -20.22
N ALA A 325 6.55 -6.52 -18.96
CA ALA A 325 7.24 -5.94 -17.81
C ALA A 325 8.75 -6.27 -17.82
N TYR A 326 9.10 -7.52 -18.14
CA TYR A 326 10.50 -7.94 -18.28
C TYR A 326 11.20 -7.18 -19.40
N ALA A 327 10.58 -7.07 -20.58
CA ALA A 327 11.16 -6.36 -21.72
C ALA A 327 11.35 -4.87 -21.42
N GLU A 328 10.39 -4.23 -20.74
CA GLU A 328 10.47 -2.84 -20.32
C GLU A 328 11.59 -2.60 -19.31
N ALA A 329 11.70 -3.46 -18.29
CA ALA A 329 12.78 -3.38 -17.32
C ALA A 329 14.17 -3.56 -17.98
N ARG A 330 14.32 -4.51 -18.90
CA ARG A 330 15.55 -4.72 -19.67
C ARG A 330 15.89 -3.53 -20.56
N TYR A 331 14.89 -2.98 -21.23
CA TYR A 331 15.06 -1.78 -22.06
C TYR A 331 15.56 -0.60 -21.20
N SER A 332 14.95 -0.32 -20.08
CA SER A 332 15.32 0.76 -19.15
C SER A 332 16.75 0.59 -18.60
N MET A 333 17.13 -0.64 -18.27
CA MET A 333 18.49 -0.93 -17.81
C MET A 333 19.52 -0.76 -18.95
N ALA A 334 19.22 -1.24 -20.15
CA ALA A 334 20.09 -1.06 -21.31
C ALA A 334 20.24 0.41 -21.69
N GLU A 335 19.15 1.19 -21.64
CA GLU A 335 19.16 2.64 -21.85
C GLU A 335 20.07 3.35 -20.85
N ARG A 336 19.97 3.00 -19.57
CA ARG A 336 20.84 3.54 -18.52
C ARG A 336 22.32 3.29 -18.83
N ILE A 337 22.68 2.04 -19.14
CA ILE A 337 24.06 1.68 -19.48
C ILE A 337 24.50 2.40 -20.75
N TRP A 338 23.61 2.55 -21.73
CA TRP A 338 23.86 3.32 -22.94
C TRP A 338 24.19 4.79 -22.66
N GLN A 339 23.42 5.47 -21.80
CA GLN A 339 23.71 6.86 -21.42
C GLN A 339 25.05 6.97 -20.69
N GLN A 340 25.35 6.05 -19.79
CA GLN A 340 26.67 5.95 -19.13
C GLN A 340 27.78 5.76 -20.15
N SER A 341 27.60 4.89 -21.16
CA SER A 341 28.57 4.66 -22.24
C SER A 341 28.86 5.93 -23.03
N LYS A 342 27.79 6.69 -23.39
CA LYS A 342 27.90 7.96 -24.08
C LYS A 342 28.68 8.98 -23.26
N TYR A 343 28.32 9.13 -21.99
CA TYR A 343 29.01 10.05 -21.08
C TYR A 343 30.51 9.74 -21.01
N ARG A 344 30.91 8.47 -20.87
CA ARG A 344 32.32 8.05 -20.85
C ARG A 344 33.02 8.30 -22.18
N ARG A 345 32.37 8.00 -23.30
CA ARG A 345 32.89 8.25 -24.65
C ARG A 345 33.16 9.75 -24.87
N ASP A 346 32.21 10.62 -24.49
CA ASP A 346 32.31 12.06 -24.73
C ASP A 346 33.42 12.70 -23.88
N ARG A 347 33.76 12.08 -22.77
CA ARG A 347 34.95 12.43 -21.95
C ARG A 347 36.24 11.79 -22.45
N SER A 348 36.22 11.07 -23.58
CA SER A 348 37.35 10.32 -24.11
C SER A 348 37.86 9.20 -23.19
N GLU A 349 37.04 8.75 -22.24
CA GLU A 349 37.30 7.60 -21.37
C GLU A 349 36.92 6.31 -22.10
N TYR A 350 37.62 6.03 -23.21
CA TYR A 350 37.21 4.95 -24.15
C TYR A 350 37.32 3.55 -23.58
N GLY A 351 38.18 3.32 -22.59
CA GLY A 351 38.25 2.04 -21.88
C GLY A 351 36.96 1.73 -21.14
N ALA A 352 36.47 2.70 -20.35
CA ALA A 352 35.20 2.58 -19.65
C ALA A 352 34.00 2.51 -20.62
N ALA A 353 34.03 3.30 -21.71
CA ALA A 353 32.96 3.26 -22.71
C ALA A 353 32.88 1.88 -23.39
N ARG A 354 34.04 1.25 -23.75
CA ARG A 354 34.09 -0.12 -24.29
C ARG A 354 33.47 -1.14 -23.33
N PHE A 355 33.83 -1.07 -22.05
CA PHE A 355 33.29 -1.97 -21.03
C PHE A 355 31.74 -1.88 -20.96
N HIS A 356 31.18 -0.67 -20.97
CA HIS A 356 29.75 -0.50 -20.95
C HIS A 356 29.06 -0.93 -22.25
N TYR A 357 29.66 -0.70 -23.44
CA TYR A 357 29.12 -1.19 -24.70
C TYR A 357 29.15 -2.72 -24.78
N GLU A 358 30.26 -3.37 -24.36
CA GLU A 358 30.34 -4.82 -24.25
C GLU A 358 29.29 -5.40 -23.32
N ARG A 359 29.06 -4.75 -22.19
CA ARG A 359 28.03 -5.15 -21.25
C ARG A 359 26.64 -5.11 -21.89
N ILE A 360 26.28 -4.05 -22.64
CA ILE A 360 25.02 -3.98 -23.38
C ILE A 360 24.89 -5.13 -24.37
N ILE A 361 25.94 -5.41 -25.13
CA ILE A 361 25.93 -6.46 -26.16
C ILE A 361 25.74 -7.84 -25.54
N ASN A 362 26.36 -8.11 -24.40
CA ASN A 362 26.36 -9.42 -23.74
C ASN A 362 25.12 -9.65 -22.90
N GLU A 363 24.71 -8.65 -22.11
CA GLU A 363 23.59 -8.79 -21.14
C GLU A 363 22.24 -8.39 -21.73
N TYR A 364 22.21 -7.43 -22.69
CA TYR A 364 21.00 -6.83 -23.23
C TYR A 364 20.94 -6.89 -24.76
N GLY A 365 21.42 -7.99 -25.33
CA GLY A 365 21.53 -8.22 -26.78
C GLY A 365 20.18 -8.19 -27.52
N ASP A 366 19.10 -8.37 -26.83
CA ASP A 366 17.71 -8.32 -27.28
C ASP A 366 17.13 -6.89 -27.38
N THR A 367 17.87 -5.88 -26.92
CA THR A 367 17.44 -4.48 -26.96
C THR A 367 17.99 -3.74 -28.20
N PRO A 368 17.34 -2.65 -28.63
CA PRO A 368 17.83 -1.81 -29.73
C PRO A 368 19.24 -1.23 -29.48
N PHE A 369 19.60 -1.06 -28.23
CA PHE A 369 20.89 -0.51 -27.82
C PHE A 369 22.06 -1.44 -28.14
N ALA A 370 21.84 -2.74 -28.27
CA ALA A 370 22.90 -3.70 -28.60
C ALA A 370 23.52 -3.45 -29.98
N ASN A 371 22.71 -3.16 -31.00
CA ASN A 371 23.19 -2.84 -32.32
C ASN A 371 23.97 -1.51 -32.34
N GLN A 372 23.42 -0.50 -31.67
CA GLN A 372 24.06 0.81 -31.53
C GLN A 372 25.42 0.67 -30.77
N ALA A 373 25.45 -0.17 -29.73
CA ALA A 373 26.66 -0.43 -28.96
C ALA A 373 27.75 -1.08 -29.82
N ARG A 374 27.41 -2.06 -30.68
CA ARG A 374 28.35 -2.67 -31.64
C ARG A 374 28.99 -1.65 -32.58
N GLU A 375 28.16 -0.74 -33.13
CA GLU A 375 28.66 0.32 -34.01
C GLU A 375 29.60 1.27 -33.26
N GLN A 376 29.23 1.71 -32.06
CA GLN A 376 30.06 2.63 -31.28
C GLN A 376 31.36 1.95 -30.82
N LEU A 377 31.30 0.68 -30.44
CA LEU A 377 32.45 -0.12 -30.05
C LEU A 377 33.47 -0.19 -31.18
N ALA A 378 33.01 -0.47 -32.42
CA ALA A 378 33.87 -0.49 -33.60
C ALA A 378 34.56 0.87 -33.86
N ARG A 379 33.83 2.00 -33.64
CA ARG A 379 34.37 3.36 -33.85
C ARG A 379 35.45 3.76 -32.83
N ILE A 380 35.43 3.15 -31.63
CA ILE A 380 36.38 3.49 -30.56
C ILE A 380 37.41 2.40 -30.27
N LYS A 381 37.43 1.32 -31.05
CA LYS A 381 38.26 0.12 -30.83
C LYS A 381 39.74 0.48 -30.63
N ASP A 382 40.28 1.31 -31.49
CA ASP A 382 41.72 1.65 -31.55
C ASP A 382 42.04 2.94 -30.76
N LYS A 383 41.05 3.54 -30.08
CA LYS A 383 41.31 4.75 -29.29
C LYS A 383 41.93 4.40 -27.92
N PRO A 384 42.78 5.28 -27.35
CA PRO A 384 43.39 5.03 -26.05
C PRO A 384 42.36 4.87 -24.95
N ALA A 385 42.64 3.98 -23.98
CA ALA A 385 41.68 3.67 -22.91
C ALA A 385 41.31 4.88 -22.04
N VAL A 386 42.27 5.74 -21.77
CA VAL A 386 42.13 6.96 -20.98
C VAL A 386 42.52 8.19 -21.81
N PRO A 387 41.92 9.35 -21.60
CA PRO A 387 42.28 10.57 -22.29
C PRO A 387 43.71 10.97 -21.93
N PRO A 388 44.48 11.53 -22.89
CA PRO A 388 45.83 12.02 -22.60
C PRO A 388 45.75 13.12 -21.53
N GLN A 389 46.64 13.02 -20.56
CA GLN A 389 46.69 14.03 -19.48
C GLN A 389 47.12 15.38 -20.07
N ARG A 390 46.25 16.35 -19.96
CA ARG A 390 46.53 17.75 -20.30
C ARG A 390 47.38 18.39 -19.18
N PHE A 391 48.33 19.25 -19.54
CA PHE A 391 49.18 19.94 -18.58
C PHE A 391 50.08 19.04 -17.72
N LYS A 392 50.69 17.96 -18.31
CA LYS A 392 51.57 17.03 -17.59
C LYS A 392 52.65 17.71 -16.74
N THR A 393 53.24 18.75 -17.26
CA THR A 393 54.29 19.55 -16.55
C THR A 393 53.72 20.24 -15.31
N LEU A 394 52.52 20.81 -15.38
CA LEU A 394 51.87 21.48 -14.24
C LEU A 394 51.49 20.43 -13.16
N VAL A 395 50.91 19.30 -13.56
CA VAL A 395 50.53 18.23 -12.65
C VAL A 395 51.79 17.66 -11.95
N TRP A 396 52.88 17.46 -12.68
CA TRP A 396 54.18 17.04 -12.12
C TRP A 396 54.70 18.06 -11.10
N LEU A 397 54.65 19.36 -11.43
CA LEU A 397 55.07 20.42 -10.53
C LEU A 397 54.26 20.52 -9.25
N MET A 398 52.97 20.15 -9.30
CA MET A 398 52.06 20.08 -8.15
C MET A 398 52.11 18.76 -7.41
N GLY A 399 53.07 17.88 -7.70
CA GLY A 399 53.22 16.56 -7.04
C GLY A 399 52.20 15.48 -7.46
N GLY A 400 51.48 15.72 -8.56
CA GLY A 400 50.53 14.74 -9.11
C GLY A 400 51.23 13.67 -9.95
N SER A 401 50.63 12.49 -10.08
CA SER A 401 51.12 11.43 -10.98
C SER A 401 50.85 11.79 -12.43
N THR A 402 51.87 11.64 -13.28
CA THR A 402 51.80 11.78 -14.75
C THR A 402 51.55 10.45 -15.44
N ASP A 403 51.27 9.38 -14.70
CA ASP A 403 51.04 8.05 -15.23
C ASP A 403 49.65 7.93 -15.87
N ASP A 404 49.61 7.77 -17.19
CA ASP A 404 48.36 7.60 -17.95
C ASP A 404 47.80 6.14 -17.87
N ARG A 405 48.39 5.28 -17.04
CA ARG A 405 47.95 3.88 -16.91
C ARG A 405 46.66 3.80 -16.09
N PRO A 406 45.68 3.00 -16.55
CA PRO A 406 44.50 2.74 -15.72
C PRO A 406 44.91 2.10 -14.39
N TYR A 407 44.22 2.44 -13.32
CA TYR A 407 44.43 1.86 -12.00
C TYR A 407 44.59 0.34 -12.12
N LYS A 408 45.78 -0.19 -11.88
CA LYS A 408 45.98 -1.61 -11.60
C LYS A 408 45.57 -1.80 -10.16
N ASN A 409 44.47 -2.55 -9.93
CA ASN A 409 44.26 -3.13 -8.63
C ASN A 409 45.44 -4.07 -8.37
N ASP A 410 46.43 -3.61 -7.67
CA ASP A 410 47.41 -4.50 -7.06
C ASP A 410 46.63 -5.34 -6.03
N LYS A 411 46.48 -6.64 -6.34
CA LYS A 411 45.94 -7.64 -5.45
C LYS A 411 46.91 -7.88 -4.32
#